data_effc7eced0a5f4f5ca60c39dda43edc2
#
_entry.id   effc7eced0a5f4f5ca60c39dda43edc2
#
_cell.length_a   1.000
_cell.length_b   1.000
_cell.length_c   1.000
_cell.angle_alpha   90.00
_cell.angle_beta   90.00
_cell.angle_gamma   90.00
#
_symmetry.space_group_name_H-M   'P 1'
#
loop_
_entity.id
_entity.type
_entity.pdbx_description
1 polymer ?
#
loop_
_entity_poly.entity_id
_entity_poly.type
_entity_poly.pdbx_seq_one_letter_code
_entity_poly.pdbx_strand_id
1 'polypeptide(L)'
;MRVIKRNGAEVEFDIIKIIAAVTKANDVVDEDARMTPVQIQRIAESVELACQSLGRAPTVEEIQDFVEHQIMAHGAFEVAKRYITYRYTRSLVRKSNTTDDKILSLIECNNEEAKQENSNKNPVVNSTQRDYMAGEVSRDLTNRLLLPEDIVKAHEEGIIHFHDTDYYAQHMHNCDLVNLEDMLQNGTVITGTLIERPHSFATACNIATQIVAQVASNQYGGQSISLTHLAPFVDVSRQKIRKQVLAEIETLGIAPSEDKVIEIVEKRLREEIRRGVQTIQYQVVTLLTTNGQAPFITVFMYLNEARSEQEKRDLAVIIEEMLEQRYQGVKNEQGVWVTPAFPKLIYVLEEDNIHNDSPYYYLTRLAAKCTARRMVPDYISEKKMLELKGDVYPCMGCRSFLTPDRFTDAGVGNIANAGNYEPGKHKYYGRFNQGVVTINLPDVALSAGGNIEKFWSIFDERLELCHRALRCRHDRLKLSLIHI
;
A
#
# COMPACT_ATOMS: atom_id res chain seq x y z
N MET A 1 -4.99 11.21 -43.99
CA MET A 1 -4.66 12.11 -42.87
C MET A 1 -4.95 11.38 -41.57
N ARG A 2 -4.11 11.49 -40.53
CA ARG A 2 -4.31 10.86 -39.24
C ARG A 2 -4.96 11.82 -38.23
N VAL A 3 -5.62 11.27 -37.25
CA VAL A 3 -6.35 11.98 -36.19
C VAL A 3 -5.94 11.40 -34.84
N ILE A 4 -5.66 12.25 -33.87
CA ILE A 4 -5.36 11.85 -32.48
C ILE A 4 -6.66 11.70 -31.71
N LYS A 5 -6.96 10.46 -31.30
CA LYS A 5 -8.09 10.17 -30.42
C LYS A 5 -7.82 10.70 -29.00
N ARG A 6 -8.88 10.83 -28.19
CA ARG A 6 -8.81 11.25 -26.79
C ARG A 6 -7.91 10.39 -25.88
N ASN A 7 -7.71 9.13 -26.26
CA ASN A 7 -6.79 8.21 -25.57
C ASN A 7 -5.34 8.25 -26.11
N GLY A 8 -5.01 9.24 -26.93
CA GLY A 8 -3.70 9.39 -27.55
C GLY A 8 -3.43 8.52 -28.80
N ALA A 9 -4.31 7.57 -29.12
CA ALA A 9 -4.12 6.70 -30.29
C ALA A 9 -4.35 7.47 -31.59
N GLU A 10 -3.45 7.29 -32.56
CA GLU A 10 -3.63 7.83 -33.92
C GLU A 10 -4.40 6.86 -34.81
N VAL A 11 -5.45 7.37 -35.46
CA VAL A 11 -6.29 6.62 -36.40
C VAL A 11 -6.44 7.38 -37.72
N GLU A 12 -6.92 6.71 -38.76
CA GLU A 12 -7.24 7.38 -40.02
C GLU A 12 -8.45 8.32 -39.87
N PHE A 13 -8.36 9.47 -40.54
CA PHE A 13 -9.47 10.42 -40.62
C PHE A 13 -10.65 9.81 -41.42
N ASP A 14 -11.83 9.97 -40.88
CA ASP A 14 -13.05 9.41 -41.47
C ASP A 14 -14.13 10.50 -41.57
N ILE A 15 -14.30 11.05 -42.75
CA ILE A 15 -15.27 12.11 -43.04
C ILE A 15 -16.73 11.67 -42.79
N ILE A 16 -17.02 10.36 -42.93
CA ILE A 16 -18.36 9.81 -42.69
C ILE A 16 -18.82 10.04 -41.25
N LYS A 17 -17.88 10.05 -40.30
CA LYS A 17 -18.21 10.32 -38.90
C LYS A 17 -18.66 11.77 -38.68
N ILE A 18 -18.10 12.72 -39.42
CA ILE A 18 -18.51 14.13 -39.34
C ILE A 18 -19.92 14.26 -39.94
N ILE A 19 -20.15 13.70 -41.13
CA ILE A 19 -21.46 13.71 -41.80
C ILE A 19 -22.51 13.13 -40.85
N ALA A 20 -22.26 11.95 -40.28
CA ALA A 20 -23.18 11.29 -39.36
C ALA A 20 -23.46 12.12 -38.08
N ALA A 21 -22.46 12.78 -37.54
CA ALA A 21 -22.61 13.61 -36.35
C ALA A 21 -23.44 14.88 -36.63
N VAL A 22 -23.20 15.55 -37.75
CA VAL A 22 -23.95 16.73 -38.17
C VAL A 22 -25.39 16.35 -38.56
N THR A 23 -25.59 15.23 -39.26
CA THR A 23 -26.93 14.71 -39.63
C THR A 23 -27.77 14.46 -38.37
N LYS A 24 -27.20 13.81 -37.35
CA LYS A 24 -27.90 13.58 -36.08
C LYS A 24 -28.35 14.87 -35.40
N ALA A 25 -27.54 15.91 -35.44
CA ALA A 25 -27.91 17.22 -34.90
C ALA A 25 -28.97 17.90 -35.74
N ASN A 26 -28.95 17.70 -37.04
CA ASN A 26 -29.90 18.22 -38.02
C ASN A 26 -31.29 17.57 -37.92
N ASP A 27 -31.36 16.25 -37.66
CA ASP A 27 -32.61 15.48 -37.58
C ASP A 27 -33.49 15.86 -36.39
N VAL A 28 -32.91 16.47 -35.34
CA VAL A 28 -33.64 16.89 -34.13
C VAL A 28 -34.06 18.36 -34.15
N VAL A 29 -33.86 19.06 -35.27
CA VAL A 29 -34.30 20.46 -35.48
C VAL A 29 -35.58 20.47 -36.33
N ASP A 30 -36.41 21.53 -36.17
CA ASP A 30 -37.60 21.72 -36.93
C ASP A 30 -37.31 21.74 -38.46
N GLU A 31 -38.22 21.23 -39.27
CA GLU A 31 -37.99 21.04 -40.71
C GLU A 31 -37.54 22.30 -41.44
N ASP A 32 -38.07 23.46 -41.07
CA ASP A 32 -37.76 24.76 -41.67
C ASP A 32 -36.32 25.22 -41.35
N ALA A 33 -35.69 24.71 -40.28
CA ALA A 33 -34.34 25.05 -39.88
C ALA A 33 -33.30 23.98 -40.26
N ARG A 34 -33.71 22.90 -40.92
CA ARG A 34 -32.83 21.80 -41.34
C ARG A 34 -31.94 22.17 -42.51
N MET A 35 -30.70 21.74 -42.42
CA MET A 35 -29.78 21.75 -43.56
C MET A 35 -30.09 20.62 -44.52
N THR A 36 -29.87 20.87 -45.82
CA THR A 36 -29.93 19.83 -46.85
C THR A 36 -28.73 18.90 -46.77
N PRO A 37 -28.83 17.65 -47.27
CA PRO A 37 -27.69 16.73 -47.32
C PRO A 37 -26.46 17.30 -48.04
N VAL A 38 -26.68 18.15 -49.07
CA VAL A 38 -25.59 18.83 -49.81
C VAL A 38 -24.86 19.83 -48.92
N GLN A 39 -25.56 20.57 -48.07
CA GLN A 39 -24.96 21.49 -47.13
C GLN A 39 -24.12 20.75 -46.07
N ILE A 40 -24.66 19.64 -45.56
CA ILE A 40 -23.94 18.79 -44.60
C ILE A 40 -22.64 18.24 -45.21
N GLN A 41 -22.72 17.77 -46.46
CA GLN A 41 -21.54 17.28 -47.16
C GLN A 41 -20.47 18.36 -47.33
N ARG A 42 -20.87 19.59 -47.74
CA ARG A 42 -19.95 20.74 -47.87
C ARG A 42 -19.29 21.13 -46.55
N ILE A 43 -20.03 21.08 -45.46
CA ILE A 43 -19.47 21.33 -44.11
C ILE A 43 -18.39 20.30 -43.81
N ALA A 44 -18.65 19.03 -44.04
CA ALA A 44 -17.70 17.95 -43.78
C ALA A 44 -16.42 18.09 -44.64
N GLU A 45 -16.55 18.44 -45.91
CA GLU A 45 -15.42 18.71 -46.80
C GLU A 45 -14.63 19.94 -46.36
N SER A 46 -15.29 21.02 -45.93
CA SER A 46 -14.64 22.20 -45.40
C SER A 46 -13.84 21.92 -44.12
N VAL A 47 -14.36 21.07 -43.23
CA VAL A 47 -13.67 20.60 -42.02
C VAL A 47 -12.43 19.77 -42.38
N GLU A 48 -12.57 18.88 -43.38
CA GLU A 48 -11.42 18.08 -43.85
C GLU A 48 -10.29 18.97 -44.38
N LEU A 49 -10.63 19.97 -45.17
CA LEU A 49 -9.66 20.94 -45.69
C LEU A 49 -9.00 21.76 -44.57
N ALA A 50 -9.78 22.18 -43.57
CA ALA A 50 -9.25 22.89 -42.40
C ALA A 50 -8.27 22.00 -41.61
N CYS A 51 -8.60 20.73 -41.43
CA CYS A 51 -7.73 19.75 -40.77
C CYS A 51 -6.42 19.52 -41.57
N GLN A 52 -6.51 19.42 -42.88
CA GLN A 52 -5.33 19.27 -43.74
C GLN A 52 -4.40 20.51 -43.70
N SER A 53 -4.95 21.70 -43.53
CA SER A 53 -4.17 22.95 -43.45
C SER A 53 -3.33 23.08 -42.18
N LEU A 54 -3.58 22.28 -41.14
CA LEU A 54 -2.80 22.29 -39.89
C LEU A 54 -1.37 21.76 -40.06
N GLY A 55 -1.08 20.98 -41.11
CA GLY A 55 0.23 20.35 -41.32
C GLY A 55 0.63 19.30 -40.29
N ARG A 56 -0.30 18.91 -39.38
CA ARG A 56 -0.14 17.87 -38.36
C ARG A 56 -1.45 17.08 -38.17
N ALA A 57 -1.40 16.00 -37.43
CA ALA A 57 -2.61 15.27 -37.04
C ALA A 57 -3.45 16.13 -36.07
N PRO A 58 -4.71 16.47 -36.42
CA PRO A 58 -5.62 17.16 -35.51
C PRO A 58 -6.13 16.22 -34.42
N THR A 59 -6.48 16.79 -33.28
CA THR A 59 -7.21 16.08 -32.22
C THR A 59 -8.71 16.02 -32.54
N VAL A 60 -9.44 15.08 -31.94
CA VAL A 60 -10.89 15.00 -32.09
C VAL A 60 -11.58 16.28 -31.62
N GLU A 61 -11.05 16.98 -30.61
CA GLU A 61 -11.64 18.22 -30.12
C GLU A 61 -11.47 19.36 -31.16
N GLU A 62 -10.30 19.50 -31.77
CA GLU A 62 -10.08 20.48 -32.84
C GLU A 62 -10.99 20.23 -34.05
N ILE A 63 -11.21 18.95 -34.42
CA ILE A 63 -12.17 18.61 -35.48
C ILE A 63 -13.58 19.05 -35.09
N GLN A 64 -14.00 18.83 -33.85
CA GLN A 64 -15.31 19.26 -33.37
C GLN A 64 -15.47 20.78 -33.37
N ASP A 65 -14.41 21.52 -32.99
CA ASP A 65 -14.40 22.97 -33.06
C ASP A 65 -14.56 23.45 -34.51
N PHE A 66 -13.88 22.84 -35.47
CA PHE A 66 -14.05 23.15 -36.89
C PHE A 66 -15.47 22.85 -37.37
N VAL A 67 -16.07 21.73 -36.92
CA VAL A 67 -17.48 21.40 -37.29
C VAL A 67 -18.43 22.48 -36.76
N GLU A 68 -18.31 22.91 -35.51
CA GLU A 68 -19.14 23.96 -34.91
C GLU A 68 -19.01 25.27 -35.69
N HIS A 69 -17.78 25.67 -35.99
CA HIS A 69 -17.51 26.88 -36.79
C HIS A 69 -18.14 26.81 -38.17
N GLN A 70 -18.02 25.67 -38.86
CA GLN A 70 -18.58 25.53 -40.21
C GLN A 70 -20.11 25.51 -40.23
N ILE A 71 -20.77 24.87 -39.25
CA ILE A 71 -22.25 24.90 -39.15
C ILE A 71 -22.74 26.34 -38.92
N MET A 72 -22.06 27.09 -38.04
CA MET A 72 -22.39 28.51 -37.79
C MET A 72 -22.13 29.39 -39.01
N ALA A 73 -21.02 29.17 -39.72
CA ALA A 73 -20.70 29.91 -40.94
C ALA A 73 -21.70 29.73 -42.09
N HIS A 74 -22.39 28.57 -42.12
CA HIS A 74 -23.46 28.30 -43.04
C HIS A 74 -24.82 28.85 -42.58
N GLY A 75 -24.90 29.57 -41.48
CA GLY A 75 -26.12 30.19 -40.94
C GLY A 75 -27.09 29.21 -40.28
N ALA A 76 -26.72 27.96 -40.11
CA ALA A 76 -27.56 26.92 -39.50
C ALA A 76 -27.51 26.95 -37.95
N PHE A 77 -27.91 28.09 -37.36
CA PHE A 77 -27.73 28.34 -35.94
C PHE A 77 -28.47 27.36 -35.02
N GLU A 78 -29.65 26.93 -35.37
CA GLU A 78 -30.38 25.93 -34.56
C GLU A 78 -29.70 24.56 -34.58
N VAL A 79 -29.14 24.16 -35.73
CA VAL A 79 -28.33 22.92 -35.82
C VAL A 79 -27.03 23.07 -35.03
N ALA A 80 -26.36 24.19 -35.15
CA ALA A 80 -25.14 24.49 -34.36
C ALA A 80 -25.43 24.39 -32.86
N LYS A 81 -26.53 25.01 -32.38
CA LYS A 81 -26.96 24.95 -30.99
C LYS A 81 -27.20 23.52 -30.50
N ARG A 82 -27.87 22.68 -31.32
CA ARG A 82 -28.09 21.28 -31.00
C ARG A 82 -26.78 20.50 -30.97
N TYR A 83 -25.89 20.72 -31.93
CA TYR A 83 -24.59 20.07 -32.01
C TYR A 83 -23.73 20.42 -30.77
N ILE A 84 -23.61 21.73 -30.44
CA ILE A 84 -22.83 22.23 -29.28
C ILE A 84 -23.42 21.68 -27.96
N THR A 85 -24.77 21.76 -27.80
CA THR A 85 -25.42 21.25 -26.60
C THR A 85 -25.19 19.73 -26.46
N TYR A 86 -25.31 18.96 -27.54
CA TYR A 86 -25.04 17.53 -27.53
C TYR A 86 -23.57 17.24 -27.16
N ARG A 87 -22.61 17.95 -27.79
CA ARG A 87 -21.19 17.85 -27.48
C ARG A 87 -20.91 18.16 -26.00
N TYR A 88 -21.48 19.25 -25.50
CA TYR A 88 -21.37 19.66 -24.09
C TYR A 88 -21.96 18.62 -23.14
N THR A 89 -23.18 18.15 -23.40
CA THR A 89 -23.81 17.09 -22.60
C THR A 89 -22.97 15.81 -22.62
N ARG A 90 -22.44 15.39 -23.79
CA ARG A 90 -21.55 14.23 -23.89
C ARG A 90 -20.21 14.46 -23.21
N SER A 91 -19.70 15.69 -23.16
CA SER A 91 -18.51 16.03 -22.39
C SER A 91 -18.76 15.94 -20.90
N LEU A 92 -19.91 16.44 -20.42
CA LEU A 92 -20.32 16.29 -19.01
C LEU A 92 -20.53 14.82 -18.65
N VAL A 93 -21.24 14.06 -19.49
CA VAL A 93 -21.45 12.62 -19.31
C VAL A 93 -20.11 11.87 -19.28
N ARG A 94 -19.15 12.22 -20.14
CA ARG A 94 -17.81 11.62 -20.11
C ARG A 94 -17.02 12.01 -18.86
N LYS A 95 -17.13 13.26 -18.40
CA LYS A 95 -16.48 13.69 -17.15
C LYS A 95 -17.10 13.05 -15.90
N SER A 96 -18.42 12.80 -15.92
CA SER A 96 -19.12 12.05 -14.87
C SER A 96 -18.95 10.53 -15.02
N ASN A 97 -18.89 9.99 -16.23
CA ASN A 97 -18.80 8.56 -16.49
C ASN A 97 -17.39 7.95 -16.37
N THR A 98 -16.32 8.73 -16.20
CA THR A 98 -15.00 8.12 -15.94
C THR A 98 -15.01 7.35 -14.62
N THR A 99 -15.66 7.86 -13.60
CA THR A 99 -15.83 7.19 -12.30
C THR A 99 -16.85 6.06 -12.40
N ASP A 100 -17.99 6.29 -13.05
CA ASP A 100 -19.04 5.29 -13.24
C ASP A 100 -18.56 4.12 -14.13
N ASP A 101 -17.85 4.38 -15.23
CA ASP A 101 -17.29 3.34 -16.10
C ASP A 101 -16.22 2.51 -15.37
N LYS A 102 -15.41 3.13 -14.55
CA LYS A 102 -14.44 2.42 -13.70
C LYS A 102 -15.15 1.54 -12.67
N ILE A 103 -16.15 2.08 -11.98
CA ILE A 103 -16.95 1.33 -11.00
C ILE A 103 -17.63 0.14 -11.67
N LEU A 104 -18.25 0.32 -12.83
CA LEU A 104 -18.89 -0.76 -13.60
C LEU A 104 -17.87 -1.83 -14.02
N SER A 105 -16.70 -1.42 -14.52
CA SER A 105 -15.64 -2.37 -14.90
C SER A 105 -15.11 -3.18 -13.72
N LEU A 106 -15.10 -2.59 -12.52
CA LEU A 106 -14.75 -3.31 -11.28
C LEU A 106 -15.81 -4.34 -10.89
N ILE A 107 -17.10 -3.97 -10.96
CA ILE A 107 -18.23 -4.87 -10.68
C ILE A 107 -18.25 -6.05 -11.65
N GLU A 108 -17.98 -5.80 -12.92
CA GLU A 108 -17.94 -6.81 -13.98
C GLU A 108 -16.64 -7.63 -14.01
N CYS A 109 -15.69 -7.33 -13.10
CA CYS A 109 -14.34 -7.93 -13.06
C CYS A 109 -13.56 -7.76 -14.39
N ASN A 110 -13.82 -6.69 -15.14
CA ASN A 110 -13.19 -6.36 -16.43
C ASN A 110 -12.04 -5.35 -16.31
N ASN A 111 -11.77 -4.83 -15.11
CA ASN A 111 -10.74 -3.84 -14.88
C ASN A 111 -9.36 -4.51 -14.87
N GLU A 112 -8.56 -4.28 -15.92
CA GLU A 112 -7.23 -4.87 -16.05
C GLU A 112 -6.22 -4.28 -15.05
N GLU A 113 -6.37 -3.01 -14.65
CA GLU A 113 -5.53 -2.38 -13.61
C GLU A 113 -5.73 -3.09 -12.27
N ALA A 114 -6.99 -3.30 -11.88
CA ALA A 114 -7.31 -4.01 -10.64
C ALA A 114 -6.84 -5.47 -10.65
N LYS A 115 -6.83 -6.15 -11.81
CA LYS A 115 -6.31 -7.51 -11.94
C LYS A 115 -4.79 -7.59 -11.79
N GLN A 116 -4.07 -6.53 -12.15
CA GLN A 116 -2.60 -6.46 -12.10
C GLN A 116 -2.10 -5.80 -10.82
N GLU A 117 -2.99 -5.16 -10.07
CA GLU A 117 -2.66 -4.50 -8.83
C GLU A 117 -2.27 -5.54 -7.77
N ASN A 118 -1.60 -5.15 -6.78
CA ASN A 118 -1.11 -5.85 -5.60
C ASN A 118 -1.56 -7.31 -5.39
N SER A 119 -0.59 -8.22 -5.23
CA SER A 119 -0.80 -9.64 -4.93
C SER A 119 -1.57 -9.94 -3.62
N ASN A 120 -1.82 -8.93 -2.80
CA ASN A 120 -2.58 -9.05 -1.55
C ASN A 120 -4.07 -8.71 -1.68
N LYS A 121 -4.53 -8.28 -2.86
CA LYS A 121 -5.94 -8.02 -3.16
C LYS A 121 -6.44 -8.99 -4.24
N ASN A 122 -7.58 -9.60 -3.99
CA ASN A 122 -8.24 -10.47 -4.98
C ASN A 122 -9.51 -9.77 -5.50
N PRO A 123 -9.51 -9.26 -6.75
CA PRO A 123 -10.62 -8.47 -7.30
C PRO A 123 -11.94 -9.25 -7.46
N VAL A 124 -11.92 -10.57 -7.37
CA VAL A 124 -13.13 -11.41 -7.44
C VAL A 124 -13.89 -11.44 -6.10
N VAL A 125 -13.23 -11.09 -5.00
CA VAL A 125 -13.84 -11.09 -3.66
C VAL A 125 -14.71 -9.84 -3.47
N ASN A 126 -15.96 -10.02 -3.06
CA ASN A 126 -16.94 -8.93 -2.92
C ASN A 126 -16.47 -7.78 -2.01
N SER A 127 -15.78 -8.06 -0.90
CA SER A 127 -15.24 -7.01 -0.03
C SER A 127 -14.14 -6.20 -0.73
N THR A 128 -13.30 -6.84 -1.55
CA THR A 128 -12.29 -6.17 -2.37
C THR A 128 -12.93 -5.28 -3.43
N GLN A 129 -13.98 -5.76 -4.10
CA GLN A 129 -14.72 -4.93 -5.07
C GLN A 129 -15.33 -3.69 -4.41
N ARG A 130 -15.89 -3.83 -3.21
CA ARG A 130 -16.42 -2.69 -2.44
C ARG A 130 -15.33 -1.70 -2.05
N ASP A 131 -14.15 -2.17 -1.67
CA ASP A 131 -13.00 -1.32 -1.37
C ASP A 131 -12.54 -0.53 -2.60
N TYR A 132 -12.43 -1.18 -3.76
CA TYR A 132 -12.12 -0.50 -5.02
C TYR A 132 -13.17 0.55 -5.41
N MET A 133 -14.46 0.24 -5.26
CA MET A 133 -15.53 1.21 -5.53
C MET A 133 -15.43 2.42 -4.59
N ALA A 134 -15.18 2.19 -3.30
CA ALA A 134 -14.95 3.25 -2.32
C ALA A 134 -13.71 4.07 -2.68
N GLY A 135 -12.65 3.41 -3.15
CA GLY A 135 -11.42 4.05 -3.64
C GLY A 135 -11.68 5.00 -4.82
N GLU A 136 -12.45 4.57 -5.83
CA GLU A 136 -12.77 5.44 -6.98
C GLU A 136 -13.60 6.66 -6.56
N VAL A 137 -14.57 6.49 -5.66
CA VAL A 137 -15.33 7.62 -5.10
C VAL A 137 -14.42 8.55 -4.29
N SER A 138 -13.53 7.99 -3.46
CA SER A 138 -12.56 8.75 -2.68
C SER A 138 -11.61 9.54 -3.57
N ARG A 139 -11.10 8.94 -4.65
CA ARG A 139 -10.23 9.59 -5.63
C ARG A 139 -10.91 10.77 -6.31
N ASP A 140 -12.14 10.61 -6.76
CA ASP A 140 -12.93 11.69 -7.36
C ASP A 140 -13.14 12.86 -6.37
N LEU A 141 -13.55 12.54 -5.14
CA LEU A 141 -13.73 13.55 -4.09
C LEU A 141 -12.41 14.25 -3.74
N THR A 142 -11.32 13.50 -3.65
CA THR A 142 -9.99 14.01 -3.33
C THR A 142 -9.54 15.03 -4.37
N ASN A 143 -9.62 14.68 -5.65
CA ASN A 143 -9.16 15.54 -6.73
C ASN A 143 -10.09 16.74 -6.97
N ARG A 144 -11.37 16.59 -6.72
CA ARG A 144 -12.36 17.62 -7.02
C ARG A 144 -12.62 18.60 -5.88
N LEU A 145 -12.48 18.15 -4.61
CA LEU A 145 -12.95 18.91 -3.45
C LEU A 145 -11.92 19.04 -2.31
N LEU A 146 -11.02 18.06 -2.13
CA LEU A 146 -10.24 17.96 -0.89
C LEU A 146 -8.80 18.46 -1.02
N LEU A 147 -8.21 18.36 -2.19
CA LEU A 147 -6.87 18.89 -2.46
C LEU A 147 -6.93 20.27 -3.11
N PRO A 148 -5.93 21.13 -2.88
CA PRO A 148 -5.76 22.37 -3.63
C PRO A 148 -5.62 22.11 -5.13
N GLU A 149 -6.24 22.99 -5.95
CA GLU A 149 -6.30 22.84 -7.40
C GLU A 149 -4.91 22.74 -8.06
N ASP A 150 -3.94 23.50 -7.58
CA ASP A 150 -2.57 23.49 -8.09
C ASP A 150 -1.83 22.17 -7.81
N ILE A 151 -2.12 21.51 -6.68
CA ILE A 151 -1.59 20.17 -6.36
C ILE A 151 -2.23 19.10 -7.25
N VAL A 152 -3.55 19.19 -7.45
CA VAL A 152 -4.28 18.28 -8.35
C VAL A 152 -3.74 18.41 -9.78
N LYS A 153 -3.62 19.63 -10.27
CA LYS A 153 -3.09 19.91 -11.60
C LYS A 153 -1.67 19.36 -11.78
N ALA A 154 -0.79 19.60 -10.81
CA ALA A 154 0.59 19.11 -10.85
C ALA A 154 0.66 17.57 -10.81
N HIS A 155 -0.28 16.91 -10.13
CA HIS A 155 -0.42 15.45 -10.15
C HIS A 155 -0.90 14.94 -11.51
N GLU A 156 -1.93 15.56 -12.08
CA GLU A 156 -2.49 15.20 -13.40
C GLU A 156 -1.48 15.43 -14.55
N GLU A 157 -0.68 16.49 -14.47
CA GLU A 157 0.38 16.81 -15.42
C GLU A 157 1.66 15.95 -15.24
N GLY A 158 1.72 15.13 -14.19
CA GLY A 158 2.87 14.27 -13.90
C GLY A 158 4.11 15.00 -13.37
N ILE A 159 3.96 16.24 -12.92
CA ILE A 159 5.03 17.05 -12.29
C ILE A 159 5.41 16.46 -10.93
N ILE A 160 4.41 16.09 -10.16
CA ILE A 160 4.50 15.31 -8.92
C ILE A 160 3.55 14.13 -8.99
N HIS A 161 3.75 13.12 -8.14
CA HIS A 161 2.74 12.09 -7.94
C HIS A 161 2.29 12.09 -6.48
N PHE A 162 1.04 12.47 -6.25
CA PHE A 162 0.37 12.37 -4.96
C PHE A 162 -0.18 10.94 -4.84
N HIS A 163 0.52 10.09 -4.09
CA HIS A 163 0.15 8.68 -3.97
C HIS A 163 -1.19 8.50 -3.25
N ASP A 164 -1.88 7.41 -3.54
CA ASP A 164 -3.01 6.88 -2.76
C ASP A 164 -4.12 7.92 -2.53
N THR A 165 -4.53 8.62 -3.60
CA THR A 165 -5.65 9.58 -3.59
C THR A 165 -6.99 8.90 -3.29
N ASP A 166 -7.07 7.59 -3.54
CA ASP A 166 -8.20 6.72 -3.25
C ASP A 166 -8.41 6.45 -1.75
N TYR A 167 -7.40 6.70 -0.91
CA TYR A 167 -7.50 6.60 0.56
C TYR A 167 -7.46 7.96 1.29
N TYR A 168 -7.26 9.06 0.56
CA TYR A 168 -7.08 10.38 1.17
C TYR A 168 -8.35 10.94 1.79
N ALA A 169 -9.53 10.63 1.25
CA ALA A 169 -10.81 11.09 1.79
C ALA A 169 -11.10 10.50 3.18
N GLN A 170 -10.73 9.24 3.40
CA GLN A 170 -10.73 8.59 4.71
C GLN A 170 -9.46 9.02 5.47
N HIS A 171 -9.53 9.21 6.76
CA HIS A 171 -8.39 9.59 7.58
C HIS A 171 -7.42 8.41 7.84
N MET A 172 -7.07 7.68 6.76
CA MET A 172 -6.17 6.52 6.83
C MET A 172 -4.72 6.96 6.60
N HIS A 173 -3.80 6.33 7.30
CA HIS A 173 -2.37 6.53 7.12
C HIS A 173 -1.77 5.39 6.28
N ASN A 174 -0.51 5.54 5.85
CA ASN A 174 0.12 4.58 4.95
C ASN A 174 0.64 3.35 5.71
N CYS A 175 1.82 3.43 6.30
CA CYS A 175 2.53 2.27 6.86
C CYS A 175 2.79 2.44 8.36
N ASP A 176 2.90 1.30 9.09
CA ASP A 176 3.08 1.27 10.54
C ASP A 176 4.31 0.48 10.98
N LEU A 177 4.91 0.91 12.08
CA LEU A 177 5.71 0.08 12.99
C LEU A 177 4.85 -0.29 14.19
N VAL A 178 4.25 -1.48 14.17
CA VAL A 178 3.29 -1.89 15.20
C VAL A 178 3.99 -2.08 16.54
N ASN A 179 3.50 -1.41 17.59
CA ASN A 179 4.00 -1.60 18.95
C ASN A 179 3.38 -2.85 19.59
N LEU A 180 3.71 -4.01 18.98
CA LEU A 180 3.17 -5.29 19.40
C LEU A 180 3.59 -5.65 20.83
N GLU A 181 4.76 -5.19 21.28
CA GLU A 181 5.22 -5.40 22.64
C GLU A 181 4.24 -4.83 23.67
N ASP A 182 3.93 -3.55 23.55
CA ASP A 182 3.00 -2.86 24.47
C ASP A 182 1.61 -3.51 24.45
N MET A 183 1.10 -3.78 23.26
CA MET A 183 -0.22 -4.39 23.06
C MET A 183 -0.33 -5.79 23.68
N LEU A 184 0.75 -6.58 23.67
CA LEU A 184 0.77 -7.92 24.27
C LEU A 184 1.06 -7.89 25.78
N GLN A 185 1.92 -6.97 26.25
CA GLN A 185 2.28 -6.93 27.68
C GLN A 185 1.21 -6.26 28.54
N ASN A 186 0.59 -5.20 28.03
CA ASN A 186 -0.38 -4.38 28.77
C ASN A 186 -1.83 -4.65 28.36
N GLY A 187 -2.04 -5.48 27.34
CA GLY A 187 -3.34 -5.69 26.74
C GLY A 187 -3.68 -4.64 25.68
N THR A 188 -4.72 -4.91 24.92
CA THR A 188 -5.20 -4.04 23.83
C THR A 188 -6.71 -4.15 23.66
N VAL A 189 -7.31 -3.17 22.98
CA VAL A 189 -8.75 -3.22 22.65
C VAL A 189 -8.91 -3.53 21.17
N ILE A 190 -9.63 -4.58 20.84
CA ILE A 190 -9.98 -4.96 19.47
C ILE A 190 -11.50 -4.94 19.35
N THR A 191 -12.03 -4.09 18.46
CA THR A 191 -13.50 -3.95 18.23
C THR A 191 -14.31 -3.76 19.52
N GLY A 192 -13.81 -2.94 20.46
CA GLY A 192 -14.47 -2.66 21.74
C GLY A 192 -14.28 -3.74 22.81
N THR A 193 -13.55 -4.83 22.52
CA THR A 193 -13.28 -5.92 23.47
C THR A 193 -11.85 -5.79 24.00
N LEU A 194 -11.72 -5.79 25.33
CA LEU A 194 -10.42 -5.82 25.99
C LEU A 194 -9.79 -7.21 25.82
N ILE A 195 -8.62 -7.25 25.25
CA ILE A 195 -7.76 -8.43 25.14
C ILE A 195 -6.66 -8.30 26.17
N GLU A 196 -6.67 -9.18 27.16
CA GLU A 196 -5.69 -9.20 28.22
C GLU A 196 -4.34 -9.77 27.75
N ARG A 197 -3.31 -9.62 28.59
CA ARG A 197 -1.98 -10.19 28.36
C ARG A 197 -2.06 -11.70 28.11
N PRO A 198 -1.42 -12.24 27.05
CA PRO A 198 -1.40 -13.68 26.77
C PRO A 198 -0.75 -14.51 27.88
N HIS A 199 -1.31 -15.69 28.13
CA HIS A 199 -0.78 -16.66 29.08
C HIS A 199 -0.05 -17.85 28.43
N SER A 200 0.35 -17.70 27.15
CA SER A 200 1.19 -18.67 26.44
C SER A 200 1.71 -18.04 25.13
N PHE A 201 2.78 -18.62 24.59
CA PHE A 201 3.31 -18.23 23.29
C PHE A 201 2.30 -18.43 22.15
N ALA A 202 1.59 -19.57 22.14
CA ALA A 202 0.58 -19.83 21.13
C ALA A 202 -0.56 -18.79 21.16
N THR A 203 -1.00 -18.37 22.36
CA THR A 203 -2.00 -17.31 22.51
C THR A 203 -1.45 -15.96 22.05
N ALA A 204 -0.18 -15.64 22.37
CA ALA A 204 0.46 -14.42 21.92
C ALA A 204 0.55 -14.35 20.38
N CYS A 205 0.90 -15.43 19.71
CA CYS A 205 0.89 -15.53 18.25
C CYS A 205 -0.50 -15.30 17.65
N ASN A 206 -1.55 -15.89 18.26
CA ASN A 206 -2.93 -15.71 17.79
C ASN A 206 -3.38 -14.26 17.96
N ILE A 207 -3.16 -13.65 19.12
CA ILE A 207 -3.50 -12.23 19.38
C ILE A 207 -2.70 -11.30 18.45
N ALA A 208 -1.41 -11.59 18.22
CA ALA A 208 -0.59 -10.82 17.27
C ALA A 208 -1.20 -10.79 15.88
N THR A 209 -1.74 -11.91 15.39
CA THR A 209 -2.38 -11.95 14.07
C THR A 209 -3.72 -11.20 14.04
N GLN A 210 -4.47 -11.16 15.14
CA GLN A 210 -5.67 -10.33 15.25
C GLN A 210 -5.32 -8.83 15.27
N ILE A 211 -4.26 -8.44 15.99
CA ILE A 211 -3.74 -7.08 15.98
C ILE A 211 -3.33 -6.68 14.55
N VAL A 212 -2.57 -7.55 13.87
CA VAL A 212 -2.14 -7.34 12.47
C VAL A 212 -3.35 -7.12 11.55
N ALA A 213 -4.40 -7.90 11.69
CA ALA A 213 -5.62 -7.75 10.89
C ALA A 213 -6.37 -6.45 11.20
N GLN A 214 -6.44 -6.08 12.47
CA GLN A 214 -7.08 -4.82 12.89
C GLN A 214 -6.31 -3.60 12.38
N VAL A 215 -4.99 -3.59 12.49
CA VAL A 215 -4.13 -2.54 11.94
C VAL A 215 -4.32 -2.45 10.43
N ALA A 216 -4.25 -3.58 9.72
CA ALA A 216 -4.43 -3.62 8.27
C ALA A 216 -5.83 -3.16 7.80
N SER A 217 -6.83 -3.16 8.68
CA SER A 217 -8.16 -2.64 8.38
C SER A 217 -8.27 -1.12 8.52
N ASN A 218 -7.29 -0.46 9.14
CA ASN A 218 -7.27 0.97 9.43
C ASN A 218 -6.15 1.73 8.72
N GLN A 219 -5.36 1.06 7.90
CA GLN A 219 -4.28 1.65 7.12
C GLN A 219 -4.27 1.03 5.71
N TYR A 220 -3.63 1.70 4.74
CA TYR A 220 -3.62 1.24 3.35
C TYR A 220 -2.24 0.75 2.85
N GLY A 221 -1.21 0.86 3.67
CA GLY A 221 0.15 0.40 3.34
C GLY A 221 0.54 -0.88 4.06
N GLY A 222 1.83 -1.03 4.32
CA GLY A 222 2.40 -2.17 5.01
C GLY A 222 2.62 -1.92 6.50
N GLN A 223 2.68 -2.98 7.26
CA GLN A 223 2.99 -2.93 8.67
C GLN A 223 4.20 -3.82 9.00
N SER A 224 4.97 -3.44 10.00
CA SER A 224 6.12 -4.21 10.46
C SER A 224 5.96 -4.58 11.93
N ILE A 225 6.26 -5.82 12.25
CA ILE A 225 6.33 -6.36 13.62
C ILE A 225 7.72 -6.95 13.87
N SER A 226 8.15 -6.98 15.12
CA SER A 226 9.35 -7.72 15.54
C SER A 226 8.96 -9.05 16.21
N LEU A 227 9.69 -10.13 15.89
CA LEU A 227 9.55 -11.40 16.59
C LEU A 227 10.03 -11.32 18.05
N THR A 228 10.89 -10.37 18.36
CA THR A 228 11.37 -10.14 19.74
C THR A 228 10.20 -9.84 20.68
N HIS A 229 9.15 -9.17 20.21
CA HIS A 229 7.96 -8.87 21.01
C HIS A 229 7.16 -10.13 21.45
N LEU A 230 7.39 -11.26 20.78
CA LEU A 230 6.79 -12.56 21.11
C LEU A 230 7.69 -13.40 22.05
N ALA A 231 8.99 -13.15 22.04
CA ALA A 231 9.98 -13.97 22.78
C ALA A 231 9.69 -14.06 24.29
N PRO A 232 9.24 -13.02 25.02
CA PRO A 232 8.91 -13.12 26.43
C PRO A 232 7.83 -14.16 26.76
N PHE A 233 6.93 -14.46 25.82
CA PHE A 233 5.86 -15.43 26.01
C PHE A 233 6.33 -16.88 25.88
N VAL A 234 7.54 -17.11 25.38
CA VAL A 234 8.18 -18.44 25.38
C VAL A 234 8.47 -18.87 26.79
N ASP A 235 9.00 -17.98 27.64
CA ASP A 235 9.23 -18.29 29.05
C ASP A 235 7.93 -18.49 29.83
N VAL A 236 6.88 -17.72 29.54
CA VAL A 236 5.53 -17.93 30.10
C VAL A 236 5.03 -19.35 29.76
N SER A 237 5.19 -19.80 28.54
CA SER A 237 4.84 -21.16 28.12
C SER A 237 5.74 -22.20 28.77
N ARG A 238 7.06 -21.97 28.89
CA ARG A 238 8.00 -22.89 29.55
C ARG A 238 7.57 -23.16 31.00
N GLN A 239 7.27 -22.12 31.75
CA GLN A 239 6.81 -22.23 33.13
C GLN A 239 5.46 -23.00 33.24
N LYS A 240 4.51 -22.71 32.36
CA LYS A 240 3.23 -23.38 32.28
C LYS A 240 3.36 -24.88 31.96
N ILE A 241 4.18 -25.19 30.93
CA ILE A 241 4.43 -26.58 30.51
C ILE A 241 5.14 -27.34 31.65
N ARG A 242 6.14 -26.73 32.31
CA ARG A 242 6.83 -27.33 33.43
C ARG A 242 5.86 -27.68 34.56
N LYS A 243 4.96 -26.77 34.93
CA LYS A 243 3.92 -27.00 35.92
C LYS A 243 3.02 -28.17 35.53
N GLN A 244 2.62 -28.27 34.28
CA GLN A 244 1.80 -29.38 33.75
C GLN A 244 2.55 -30.73 33.82
N VAL A 245 3.81 -30.74 33.38
CA VAL A 245 4.66 -31.94 33.38
C VAL A 245 4.83 -32.46 34.85
N LEU A 246 5.10 -31.55 35.80
CA LEU A 246 5.24 -31.96 37.19
C LEU A 246 3.94 -32.53 37.78
N ALA A 247 2.78 -31.96 37.49
CA ALA A 247 1.49 -32.49 37.91
C ALA A 247 1.17 -33.85 37.26
N GLU A 248 1.52 -34.07 36.02
CA GLU A 248 1.41 -35.38 35.34
C GLU A 248 2.32 -36.42 36.02
N ILE A 249 3.57 -36.07 36.31
CA ILE A 249 4.55 -36.93 36.99
C ILE A 249 4.01 -37.34 38.39
N GLU A 250 3.50 -36.39 39.14
CA GLU A 250 2.90 -36.65 40.45
C GLU A 250 1.71 -37.61 40.35
N THR A 251 0.82 -37.40 39.38
CA THR A 251 -0.35 -38.26 39.14
C THR A 251 0.05 -39.68 38.75
N LEU A 252 1.13 -39.84 38.01
CA LEU A 252 1.65 -41.12 37.56
C LEU A 252 2.51 -41.84 38.63
N GLY A 253 2.85 -41.16 39.72
CA GLY A 253 3.68 -41.71 40.82
C GLY A 253 5.11 -42.04 40.39
N ILE A 254 5.65 -41.35 39.36
CA ILE A 254 7.01 -41.54 38.86
C ILE A 254 7.93 -40.43 39.36
N ALA A 255 9.24 -40.73 39.49
CA ALA A 255 10.26 -39.77 39.92
C ALA A 255 11.41 -39.69 38.92
N PRO A 256 11.21 -39.00 37.77
CA PRO A 256 12.27 -38.81 36.80
C PRO A 256 13.34 -37.84 37.34
N SER A 257 14.55 -37.91 36.74
CA SER A 257 15.59 -36.90 37.02
C SER A 257 15.17 -35.52 36.52
N GLU A 258 15.73 -34.45 37.11
CA GLU A 258 15.49 -33.07 36.70
C GLU A 258 15.83 -32.87 35.22
N ASP A 259 16.94 -33.44 34.73
CA ASP A 259 17.33 -33.38 33.32
C ASP A 259 16.24 -33.96 32.39
N LYS A 260 15.56 -35.05 32.84
CA LYS A 260 14.49 -35.65 32.06
C LYS A 260 13.25 -34.76 32.03
N VAL A 261 12.96 -34.09 33.13
CA VAL A 261 11.87 -33.09 33.19
C VAL A 261 12.17 -31.92 32.22
N ILE A 262 13.39 -31.39 32.26
CA ILE A 262 13.83 -30.33 31.34
C ILE A 262 13.70 -30.78 29.88
N GLU A 263 14.18 -31.97 29.54
CA GLU A 263 14.06 -32.51 28.18
C GLU A 263 12.60 -32.57 27.69
N ILE A 264 11.67 -33.03 28.54
CA ILE A 264 10.26 -33.09 28.20
C ILE A 264 9.65 -31.70 28.03
N VAL A 265 10.00 -30.77 28.92
CA VAL A 265 9.53 -29.39 28.84
C VAL A 265 9.99 -28.70 27.56
N GLU A 266 11.29 -28.77 27.24
CA GLU A 266 11.85 -28.14 26.04
C GLU A 266 11.30 -28.76 24.75
N LYS A 267 11.08 -30.08 24.72
CA LYS A 267 10.43 -30.74 23.59
C LYS A 267 9.00 -30.24 23.37
N ARG A 268 8.19 -30.13 24.42
CA ARG A 268 6.81 -29.61 24.33
C ARG A 268 6.80 -28.13 23.98
N LEU A 269 7.72 -27.36 24.52
CA LEU A 269 7.86 -25.95 24.23
C LEU A 269 8.20 -25.71 22.76
N ARG A 270 9.14 -26.48 22.21
CA ARG A 270 9.52 -26.38 20.79
C ARG A 270 8.32 -26.73 19.88
N GLU A 271 7.51 -27.70 20.25
CA GLU A 271 6.27 -28.02 19.54
C GLU A 271 5.26 -26.86 19.60
N GLU A 272 5.13 -26.19 20.74
CA GLU A 272 4.27 -25.01 20.88
C GLU A 272 4.78 -23.83 20.04
N ILE A 273 6.10 -23.56 20.04
CA ILE A 273 6.70 -22.52 19.22
C ILE A 273 6.41 -22.80 17.74
N ARG A 274 6.63 -24.02 17.28
CA ARG A 274 6.35 -24.42 15.90
C ARG A 274 4.91 -24.16 15.50
N ARG A 275 3.95 -24.51 16.34
CA ARG A 275 2.51 -24.27 16.10
C ARG A 275 2.17 -22.78 16.11
N GLY A 276 2.76 -22.01 17.03
CA GLY A 276 2.57 -20.56 17.11
C GLY A 276 3.06 -19.85 15.86
N VAL A 277 4.27 -20.17 15.41
CA VAL A 277 4.84 -19.63 14.15
C VAL A 277 3.99 -20.05 12.95
N GLN A 278 3.52 -21.29 12.91
CA GLN A 278 2.62 -21.77 11.87
C GLN A 278 1.31 -20.96 11.85
N THR A 279 0.75 -20.64 13.02
CA THR A 279 -0.44 -19.78 13.13
C THR A 279 -0.20 -18.43 12.48
N ILE A 280 0.92 -17.77 12.78
CA ILE A 280 1.26 -16.49 12.15
C ILE A 280 1.34 -16.64 10.62
N GLN A 281 2.06 -17.63 10.12
CA GLN A 281 2.25 -17.84 8.69
C GLN A 281 0.93 -18.09 7.95
N TYR A 282 0.08 -18.96 8.47
CA TYR A 282 -1.18 -19.30 7.83
C TYR A 282 -2.22 -18.19 7.94
N GLN A 283 -2.32 -17.54 9.09
CA GLN A 283 -3.30 -16.46 9.26
C GLN A 283 -2.98 -15.25 8.38
N VAL A 284 -1.70 -14.89 8.22
CA VAL A 284 -1.30 -13.80 7.33
C VAL A 284 -1.71 -14.04 5.88
N VAL A 285 -1.70 -15.28 5.40
CA VAL A 285 -2.05 -15.59 4.01
C VAL A 285 -3.52 -15.95 3.79
N THR A 286 -4.25 -16.33 4.84
CA THR A 286 -5.65 -16.77 4.76
C THR A 286 -6.65 -15.78 5.31
N LEU A 287 -6.19 -14.83 6.13
CA LEU A 287 -7.04 -13.84 6.75
C LEU A 287 -7.26 -12.68 5.80
N LEU A 288 -8.50 -12.37 5.50
CA LEU A 288 -8.88 -11.16 4.79
C LEU A 288 -9.26 -10.07 5.80
N THR A 289 -8.73 -8.88 5.60
CA THR A 289 -9.14 -7.70 6.36
C THR A 289 -10.53 -7.21 5.92
N THR A 290 -11.07 -6.23 6.62
CA THR A 290 -12.35 -5.60 6.23
C THR A 290 -12.30 -4.98 4.84
N ASN A 291 -11.11 -4.61 4.35
CA ASN A 291 -10.87 -4.06 3.01
C ASN A 291 -10.69 -5.16 1.94
N GLY A 292 -10.89 -6.44 2.30
CA GLY A 292 -10.78 -7.55 1.35
C GLY A 292 -9.37 -7.88 0.89
N GLN A 293 -8.34 -7.43 1.61
CA GLN A 293 -6.93 -7.71 1.32
C GLN A 293 -6.29 -8.59 2.37
N ALA A 294 -5.29 -9.38 1.99
CA ALA A 294 -4.41 -10.03 2.96
C ALA A 294 -3.50 -8.96 3.61
N PRO A 295 -3.16 -9.08 4.90
CA PRO A 295 -2.29 -8.13 5.57
C PRO A 295 -0.92 -8.03 4.89
N PHE A 296 -0.53 -6.81 4.48
CA PHE A 296 0.82 -6.54 3.98
C PHE A 296 1.76 -6.38 5.17
N ILE A 297 2.37 -7.48 5.61
CA ILE A 297 3.18 -7.52 6.82
C ILE A 297 4.64 -7.85 6.54
N THR A 298 5.53 -7.15 7.26
CA THR A 298 6.96 -7.42 7.35
C THR A 298 7.30 -7.90 8.76
N VAL A 299 8.04 -8.98 8.86
CA VAL A 299 8.52 -9.57 10.12
C VAL A 299 10.01 -9.31 10.27
N PHE A 300 10.39 -8.65 11.35
CA PHE A 300 11.77 -8.30 11.68
C PHE A 300 12.36 -9.33 12.63
N MET A 301 13.55 -9.81 12.30
CA MET A 301 14.28 -10.86 13.01
C MET A 301 15.66 -10.32 13.43
N TYR A 302 15.78 -9.85 14.66
CA TYR A 302 16.96 -9.23 15.22
C TYR A 302 17.26 -9.76 16.61
N LEU A 303 18.35 -10.54 16.76
CA LEU A 303 18.68 -11.22 18.02
C LEU A 303 19.10 -10.25 19.12
N ASN A 304 19.88 -9.19 18.78
CA ASN A 304 20.33 -8.21 19.74
C ASN A 304 19.24 -7.23 20.20
N GLU A 305 18.02 -7.35 19.71
CA GLU A 305 16.84 -6.66 20.26
C GLU A 305 16.36 -7.32 21.58
N ALA A 306 16.74 -8.58 21.83
CA ALA A 306 16.41 -9.30 23.05
C ALA A 306 17.07 -8.66 24.30
N ARG A 307 16.35 -8.66 25.43
CA ARG A 307 16.74 -7.99 26.67
C ARG A 307 17.60 -8.86 27.61
N SER A 308 17.63 -10.16 27.35
CA SER A 308 18.39 -11.12 28.12
C SER A 308 18.92 -12.26 27.25
N GLU A 309 19.95 -12.95 27.74
CA GLU A 309 20.48 -14.12 27.04
C GLU A 309 19.46 -15.27 26.91
N GLN A 310 18.53 -15.40 27.87
CA GLN A 310 17.47 -16.39 27.75
C GLN A 310 16.47 -16.00 26.66
N GLU A 311 16.04 -14.73 26.64
CA GLU A 311 15.15 -14.21 25.60
C GLU A 311 15.78 -14.31 24.20
N LYS A 312 17.10 -14.06 24.11
CA LYS A 312 17.86 -14.21 22.86
C LYS A 312 17.88 -15.67 22.36
N ARG A 313 18.08 -16.65 23.27
CA ARG A 313 17.97 -18.06 22.92
C ARG A 313 16.57 -18.44 22.48
N ASP A 314 15.56 -17.96 23.18
CA ASP A 314 14.16 -18.22 22.85
C ASP A 314 13.76 -17.58 21.49
N LEU A 315 14.22 -16.36 21.25
CA LEU A 315 14.07 -15.66 19.97
C LEU A 315 14.77 -16.41 18.82
N ALA A 316 15.94 -16.97 19.07
CA ALA A 316 16.65 -17.76 18.07
C ALA A 316 15.83 -18.99 17.62
N VAL A 317 15.13 -19.65 18.54
CA VAL A 317 14.23 -20.77 18.20
C VAL A 317 13.02 -20.28 17.38
N ILE A 318 12.45 -19.13 17.71
CA ILE A 318 11.34 -18.54 16.93
C ILE A 318 11.81 -18.23 15.51
N ILE A 319 12.98 -17.61 15.36
CA ILE A 319 13.58 -17.27 14.06
C ILE A 319 13.86 -18.55 13.23
N GLU A 320 14.42 -19.57 13.88
CA GLU A 320 14.66 -20.86 13.23
C GLU A 320 13.38 -21.44 12.65
N GLU A 321 12.32 -21.56 13.45
CA GLU A 321 11.02 -22.06 13.02
C GLU A 321 10.40 -21.18 11.91
N MET A 322 10.53 -19.86 11.99
CA MET A 322 10.04 -18.95 10.95
C MET A 322 10.74 -19.20 9.61
N LEU A 323 12.06 -19.38 9.63
CA LEU A 323 12.86 -19.65 8.43
C LEU A 323 12.61 -21.06 7.87
N GLU A 324 12.48 -22.08 8.73
CA GLU A 324 12.17 -23.46 8.28
C GLU A 324 10.82 -23.55 7.61
N GLN A 325 9.79 -22.95 8.22
CA GLN A 325 8.43 -22.94 7.65
C GLN A 325 8.38 -22.11 6.35
N ARG A 326 9.13 -21.00 6.29
CA ARG A 326 9.25 -20.24 5.05
C ARG A 326 9.99 -21.03 3.97
N TYR A 327 11.04 -21.76 4.32
CA TYR A 327 11.75 -22.65 3.40
C TYR A 327 10.82 -23.73 2.83
N GLN A 328 9.95 -24.31 3.65
CA GLN A 328 8.92 -25.24 3.21
C GLN A 328 7.91 -24.56 2.27
N GLY A 329 7.42 -23.37 2.61
CA GLY A 329 6.37 -22.64 1.92
C GLY A 329 4.97 -23.04 2.37
N VAL A 330 3.97 -22.67 1.57
CA VAL A 330 2.55 -23.04 1.77
C VAL A 330 2.05 -23.82 0.55
N LYS A 331 1.05 -24.67 0.75
CA LYS A 331 0.40 -25.35 -0.38
C LYS A 331 -0.66 -24.46 -1.00
N ASN A 332 -0.64 -24.32 -2.31
CA ASN A 332 -1.74 -23.73 -3.07
C ASN A 332 -2.92 -24.74 -3.18
N GLU A 333 -3.99 -24.36 -3.86
CA GLU A 333 -5.18 -25.16 -4.09
C GLU A 333 -4.91 -26.46 -4.87
N GLN A 334 -3.86 -26.49 -5.67
CA GLN A 334 -3.42 -27.69 -6.38
C GLN A 334 -2.50 -28.59 -5.53
N GLY A 335 -2.27 -28.25 -4.25
CA GLY A 335 -1.38 -28.99 -3.37
C GLY A 335 0.11 -28.78 -3.60
N VAL A 336 0.51 -27.84 -4.46
CA VAL A 336 1.91 -27.53 -4.76
C VAL A 336 2.46 -26.53 -3.73
N TRP A 337 3.67 -26.79 -3.25
CA TRP A 337 4.38 -25.92 -2.33
C TRP A 337 4.89 -24.65 -3.04
N VAL A 338 4.33 -23.50 -2.67
CA VAL A 338 4.65 -22.18 -3.24
C VAL A 338 5.20 -21.25 -2.17
N THR A 339 5.86 -20.17 -2.61
CA THR A 339 6.27 -19.08 -1.72
C THR A 339 5.10 -18.13 -1.52
N PRO A 340 4.57 -17.93 -0.30
CA PRO A 340 3.55 -16.93 -0.06
C PRO A 340 4.14 -15.53 -0.20
N ALA A 341 3.34 -14.56 -0.67
CA ALA A 341 3.75 -13.16 -0.79
C ALA A 341 4.10 -12.55 0.57
N PHE A 342 3.38 -12.94 1.61
CA PHE A 342 3.54 -12.45 2.99
C PHE A 342 3.63 -13.61 4.00
N PRO A 343 4.20 -13.33 5.20
CA PRO A 343 4.93 -12.12 5.59
C PRO A 343 6.23 -11.93 4.78
N LYS A 344 6.64 -10.70 4.53
CA LYS A 344 8.02 -10.41 4.15
C LYS A 344 8.91 -10.61 5.36
N LEU A 345 10.09 -11.16 5.15
CA LEU A 345 11.03 -11.44 6.25
C LEU A 345 12.28 -10.58 6.10
N ILE A 346 12.71 -9.97 7.19
CA ILE A 346 13.96 -9.22 7.29
C ILE A 346 14.82 -9.85 8.37
N TYR A 347 16.03 -10.25 8.00
CA TYR A 347 17.01 -10.87 8.88
C TYR A 347 18.19 -9.94 9.10
N VAL A 348 18.52 -9.64 10.37
CA VAL A 348 19.65 -8.78 10.72
C VAL A 348 20.92 -9.62 10.84
N LEU A 349 21.95 -9.19 10.14
CA LEU A 349 23.30 -9.73 10.24
C LEU A 349 24.04 -9.04 11.37
N GLU A 350 24.43 -9.82 12.38
CA GLU A 350 25.02 -9.41 13.65
C GLU A 350 26.33 -10.19 13.91
N GLU A 351 27.20 -9.70 14.78
CA GLU A 351 28.45 -10.41 15.14
C GLU A 351 28.17 -11.83 15.64
N ASP A 352 27.08 -12.06 16.35
CA ASP A 352 26.69 -13.37 16.89
C ASP A 352 26.18 -14.37 15.84
N ASN A 353 25.99 -13.94 14.60
CA ASN A 353 25.42 -14.80 13.55
C ASN A 353 26.16 -14.79 12.20
N ILE A 354 27.22 -13.99 12.02
CA ILE A 354 27.90 -13.87 10.71
C ILE A 354 29.17 -14.71 10.59
N HIS A 355 29.81 -15.10 11.68
CA HIS A 355 31.04 -15.87 11.66
C HIS A 355 30.78 -17.35 11.90
N ASN A 356 31.62 -18.23 11.32
CA ASN A 356 31.48 -19.69 11.42
C ASN A 356 31.47 -20.22 12.85
N ASP A 357 32.13 -19.53 13.76
CA ASP A 357 32.25 -19.83 15.19
C ASP A 357 31.22 -19.09 16.07
N SER A 358 30.41 -18.24 15.47
CA SER A 358 29.35 -17.52 16.19
C SER A 358 28.24 -18.46 16.62
N PRO A 359 27.65 -18.28 17.81
CA PRO A 359 26.67 -19.20 18.40
C PRO A 359 25.39 -19.35 17.55
N TYR A 360 25.04 -18.34 16.78
CA TYR A 360 23.84 -18.33 15.96
C TYR A 360 24.11 -18.34 14.45
N TYR A 361 25.34 -18.68 14.03
CA TYR A 361 25.69 -18.77 12.60
C TYR A 361 24.80 -19.77 11.83
N TYR A 362 24.30 -20.81 12.51
CA TYR A 362 23.38 -21.78 11.91
C TYR A 362 22.10 -21.11 11.38
N LEU A 363 21.61 -20.02 12.02
CA LEU A 363 20.45 -19.25 11.55
C LEU A 363 20.76 -18.53 10.22
N THR A 364 21.95 -17.95 10.09
CA THR A 364 22.38 -17.30 8.84
C THR A 364 22.52 -18.31 7.71
N ARG A 365 23.06 -19.50 7.99
CA ARG A 365 23.07 -20.59 7.02
C ARG A 365 21.65 -21.02 6.59
N LEU A 366 20.74 -21.11 7.54
CA LEU A 366 19.32 -21.43 7.27
C LEU A 366 18.65 -20.32 6.47
N ALA A 367 18.88 -19.04 6.84
CA ALA A 367 18.40 -17.88 6.11
C ALA A 367 18.90 -17.88 4.66
N ALA A 368 20.19 -18.10 4.43
CA ALA A 368 20.77 -18.21 3.09
C ALA A 368 20.16 -19.36 2.27
N LYS A 369 19.94 -20.52 2.90
CA LYS A 369 19.25 -21.66 2.28
C LYS A 369 17.80 -21.32 1.91
N CYS A 370 17.11 -20.59 2.78
CA CYS A 370 15.76 -20.10 2.54
C CYS A 370 15.74 -19.11 1.35
N THR A 371 16.67 -18.15 1.32
CA THR A 371 16.80 -17.18 0.23
C THR A 371 17.05 -17.85 -1.11
N ALA A 372 17.94 -18.84 -1.16
CA ALA A 372 18.25 -19.58 -2.38
C ALA A 372 17.02 -20.29 -3.00
N ARG A 373 16.02 -20.65 -2.17
CA ARG A 373 14.81 -21.34 -2.62
C ARG A 373 13.60 -20.43 -2.76
N ARG A 374 13.48 -19.41 -1.89
CA ARG A 374 12.27 -18.62 -1.70
C ARG A 374 12.46 -17.12 -1.95
N MET A 375 13.69 -16.68 -2.23
CA MET A 375 14.07 -15.27 -2.43
C MET A 375 13.81 -14.38 -1.20
N VAL A 376 13.69 -14.96 -0.03
CA VAL A 376 13.54 -14.31 1.28
C VAL A 376 14.30 -15.10 2.34
N PRO A 377 14.77 -14.49 3.44
CA PRO A 377 14.59 -13.09 3.87
C PRO A 377 15.47 -12.11 3.08
N ASP A 378 15.15 -10.80 3.26
CA ASP A 378 16.09 -9.73 2.98
C ASP A 378 17.01 -9.52 4.17
N TYR A 379 18.19 -8.96 3.93
CA TYR A 379 19.24 -8.80 4.93
C TYR A 379 19.50 -7.35 5.26
N ILE A 380 19.68 -7.06 6.55
CA ILE A 380 20.13 -5.77 7.07
C ILE A 380 21.42 -6.01 7.87
N SER A 381 22.43 -5.15 7.67
CA SER A 381 23.65 -5.17 8.47
C SER A 381 23.46 -4.31 9.72
N GLU A 382 23.54 -4.92 10.91
CA GLU A 382 23.59 -4.22 12.19
C GLU A 382 24.67 -3.14 12.20
N LYS A 383 25.89 -3.50 11.83
CA LYS A 383 27.04 -2.59 11.77
C LYS A 383 26.74 -1.35 10.91
N LYS A 384 26.14 -1.54 9.74
CA LYS A 384 25.78 -0.41 8.86
C LYS A 384 24.62 0.42 9.39
N MET A 385 23.66 -0.20 10.04
CA MET A 385 22.57 0.53 10.68
C MET A 385 23.10 1.40 11.82
N LEU A 386 23.95 0.86 12.69
CA LEU A 386 24.58 1.61 13.77
C LEU A 386 25.45 2.76 13.23
N GLU A 387 26.24 2.52 12.18
CA GLU A 387 27.06 3.55 11.55
C GLU A 387 26.23 4.70 10.96
N LEU A 388 25.16 4.38 10.23
CA LEU A 388 24.39 5.37 9.47
C LEU A 388 23.22 5.99 10.23
N LYS A 389 22.63 5.24 11.16
CA LYS A 389 21.40 5.62 11.87
C LYS A 389 21.57 5.78 13.37
N GLY A 390 22.66 5.23 13.93
CA GLY A 390 22.93 5.22 15.37
C GLY A 390 22.16 4.15 16.15
N ASP A 391 21.27 3.42 15.49
CA ASP A 391 20.45 2.38 16.11
C ASP A 391 19.97 1.35 15.05
N VAL A 392 19.49 0.20 15.51
CA VAL A 392 18.93 -0.87 14.68
C VAL A 392 17.44 -1.01 14.96
N TYR A 393 16.63 -0.81 13.96
CA TYR A 393 15.16 -0.88 14.04
C TYR A 393 14.55 -1.32 12.71
N PRO A 394 13.32 -1.83 12.70
CA PRO A 394 12.71 -2.32 11.46
C PRO A 394 12.43 -1.20 10.46
N CYS A 395 12.50 -1.55 9.18
CA CYS A 395 11.93 -0.70 8.15
C CYS A 395 10.41 -0.75 8.21
N MET A 396 9.78 0.34 7.78
CA MET A 396 8.34 0.43 7.61
C MET A 396 7.93 -0.13 6.25
N GLY A 397 6.98 -1.07 6.25
CA GLY A 397 6.39 -1.63 5.03
C GLY A 397 7.40 -1.97 3.94
N CYS A 398 7.57 -1.07 2.97
CA CYS A 398 8.35 -1.28 1.75
C CYS A 398 9.82 -0.83 1.83
N ARG A 399 10.51 -0.99 2.95
CA ARG A 399 11.94 -0.64 3.14
C ARG A 399 12.21 0.83 3.47
N SER A 400 11.23 1.59 3.91
CA SER A 400 11.43 2.95 4.40
C SER A 400 11.85 2.92 5.87
N PHE A 401 13.00 3.50 6.19
CA PHE A 401 13.44 3.67 7.57
C PHE A 401 13.03 5.04 8.09
N LEU A 402 12.29 5.08 9.19
CA LEU A 402 11.98 6.34 9.87
C LEU A 402 13.28 6.99 10.38
N THR A 403 13.30 8.30 10.36
CA THR A 403 14.36 9.04 11.08
C THR A 403 14.15 8.86 12.58
N PRO A 404 15.24 8.74 13.39
CA PRO A 404 15.15 8.80 14.84
C PRO A 404 14.34 10.01 15.29
N ASP A 405 13.50 9.84 16.30
CA ASP A 405 12.78 10.95 16.90
C ASP A 405 13.77 11.84 17.67
N ARG A 406 14.09 12.98 17.07
CA ARG A 406 15.00 13.99 17.67
C ARG A 406 14.27 15.03 18.50
N PHE A 407 12.95 14.97 18.56
CA PHE A 407 12.11 15.99 19.18
C PHE A 407 11.46 15.54 20.48
N THR A 408 11.55 14.27 20.84
CA THR A 408 11.01 13.72 22.10
C THR A 408 11.58 14.46 23.30
N ASP A 409 12.91 14.72 23.32
CA ASP A 409 13.57 15.46 24.38
C ASP A 409 13.28 16.97 24.36
N ALA A 410 12.80 17.50 23.25
CA ALA A 410 12.43 18.91 23.09
C ALA A 410 10.99 19.23 23.53
N GLY A 411 10.27 18.27 24.10
CA GLY A 411 8.91 18.47 24.63
C GLY A 411 7.83 18.63 23.55
N VAL A 412 8.07 18.16 22.33
CA VAL A 412 7.09 18.19 21.27
C VAL A 412 6.07 17.08 21.48
N GLY A 413 4.92 17.45 22.02
CA GLY A 413 3.78 16.56 22.22
C GLY A 413 3.78 15.82 23.58
N ASN A 414 2.73 15.03 23.79
CA ASN A 414 2.50 14.28 25.02
C ASN A 414 3.25 12.93 25.06
N ILE A 415 4.30 12.74 24.26
CA ILE A 415 5.08 11.49 24.22
C ILE A 415 5.64 11.14 25.59
N ALA A 416 6.09 12.16 26.35
CA ALA A 416 6.57 11.98 27.72
C ALA A 416 5.54 11.39 28.69
N ASN A 417 4.25 11.44 28.34
CA ASN A 417 3.16 10.86 29.13
C ASN A 417 2.75 9.45 28.64
N ALA A 418 3.38 8.94 27.59
CA ALA A 418 3.14 7.56 27.15
C ALA A 418 3.64 6.58 28.20
N GLY A 419 2.84 5.55 28.53
CA GLY A 419 3.15 4.58 29.57
C GLY A 419 4.45 3.78 29.38
N ASN A 420 5.01 3.78 28.16
CA ASN A 420 6.26 3.13 27.79
C ASN A 420 7.34 4.11 27.33
N TYR A 421 7.23 5.38 27.73
CA TYR A 421 8.25 6.38 27.44
C TYR A 421 9.49 6.18 28.34
N GLU A 422 10.66 6.06 27.71
CA GLU A 422 11.96 6.03 28.39
C GLU A 422 12.78 7.25 27.95
N PRO A 423 13.12 8.18 28.85
CA PRO A 423 13.93 9.35 28.50
C PRO A 423 15.27 8.94 27.85
N GLY A 424 15.64 9.62 26.78
CA GLY A 424 16.90 9.38 26.06
C GLY A 424 16.89 8.17 25.10
N LYS A 425 15.80 7.41 25.04
CA LYS A 425 15.63 6.36 24.03
C LYS A 425 14.73 6.81 22.89
N HIS A 426 15.19 6.60 21.65
CA HIS A 426 14.37 6.84 20.48
C HIS A 426 13.24 5.82 20.41
N LYS A 427 12.03 6.29 20.11
CA LYS A 427 10.87 5.45 19.92
C LYS A 427 10.67 5.14 18.42
N TYR A 428 10.66 3.87 18.08
CA TYR A 428 10.40 3.41 16.70
C TYR A 428 9.02 2.78 16.57
N TYR A 429 8.69 1.84 17.44
CA TYR A 429 7.37 1.17 17.43
C TYR A 429 6.24 2.10 17.87
N GLY A 430 5.08 1.94 17.28
CA GLY A 430 3.94 2.82 17.44
C GLY A 430 4.00 4.09 16.60
N ARG A 431 4.97 4.19 15.68
CA ARG A 431 5.09 5.27 14.70
C ARG A 431 4.55 4.83 13.34
N PHE A 432 4.13 5.79 12.55
CA PHE A 432 3.55 5.52 11.23
C PHE A 432 3.99 6.55 10.18
N ASN A 433 3.85 6.18 8.93
CA ASN A 433 4.04 7.04 7.76
C ASN A 433 2.69 7.61 7.34
N GLN A 434 2.59 8.92 7.22
CA GLN A 434 1.34 9.61 6.87
C GLN A 434 0.97 9.47 5.38
N GLY A 435 1.93 9.21 4.52
CA GLY A 435 1.75 9.07 3.08
C GLY A 435 2.97 9.51 2.30
N VAL A 436 2.90 9.43 0.98
CA VAL A 436 4.01 9.67 0.07
C VAL A 436 3.61 10.66 -1.02
N VAL A 437 4.55 11.52 -1.41
CA VAL A 437 4.50 12.35 -2.61
C VAL A 437 5.82 12.18 -3.34
N THR A 438 5.76 11.84 -4.63
CA THR A 438 6.96 11.63 -5.46
C THR A 438 7.16 12.82 -6.39
N ILE A 439 8.41 13.29 -6.50
CA ILE A 439 8.83 14.30 -7.48
C ILE A 439 9.30 13.61 -8.77
N ASN A 440 8.91 14.14 -9.94
CA ASN A 440 9.32 13.64 -11.23
C ASN A 440 10.67 14.26 -11.65
N LEU A 441 11.79 13.66 -11.20
CA LEU A 441 13.13 14.12 -11.53
C LEU A 441 13.48 14.06 -13.03
N PRO A 442 13.08 13.04 -13.80
CA PRO A 442 13.25 13.03 -15.25
C PRO A 442 12.63 14.26 -15.92
N ASP A 443 11.42 14.66 -15.51
CA ASP A 443 10.78 15.85 -16.07
C ASP A 443 11.49 17.15 -15.65
N VAL A 444 12.01 17.25 -14.43
CA VAL A 444 12.90 18.38 -14.01
C VAL A 444 14.09 18.50 -14.95
N ALA A 445 14.77 17.38 -15.20
CA ALA A 445 15.98 17.36 -16.04
C ALA A 445 15.67 17.72 -17.50
N LEU A 446 14.60 17.16 -18.07
CA LEU A 446 14.17 17.45 -19.44
C LEU A 446 13.74 18.91 -19.60
N SER A 447 12.99 19.46 -18.66
CA SER A 447 12.54 20.85 -18.63
C SER A 447 13.70 21.84 -18.47
N ALA A 448 14.78 21.44 -17.82
CA ALA A 448 16.00 22.25 -17.69
C ALA A 448 16.79 22.37 -18.99
N GLY A 449 16.64 21.43 -19.94
CA GLY A 449 17.27 21.46 -21.25
C GLY A 449 18.80 21.48 -21.19
N GLY A 450 19.42 20.79 -20.23
CA GLY A 450 20.87 20.71 -20.02
C GLY A 450 21.46 21.86 -19.21
N ASN A 451 20.66 22.82 -18.75
CA ASN A 451 21.11 23.91 -17.87
C ASN A 451 20.98 23.53 -16.41
N ILE A 452 22.12 23.43 -15.69
CA ILE A 452 22.14 22.98 -14.29
C ILE A 452 21.52 23.99 -13.31
N GLU A 453 21.68 25.28 -13.55
CA GLU A 453 21.08 26.33 -12.72
C GLU A 453 19.54 26.29 -12.82
N LYS A 454 19.05 26.17 -14.07
CA LYS A 454 17.62 25.98 -14.32
C LYS A 454 17.08 24.68 -13.72
N PHE A 455 17.88 23.59 -13.75
CA PHE A 455 17.50 22.33 -13.08
C PHE A 455 17.22 22.54 -11.59
N TRP A 456 18.14 23.19 -10.87
CA TRP A 456 17.97 23.42 -9.44
C TRP A 456 16.81 24.37 -9.15
N SER A 457 16.61 25.42 -9.96
CA SER A 457 15.46 26.32 -9.81
C SER A 457 14.12 25.59 -9.98
N ILE A 458 13.98 24.73 -10.99
CA ILE A 458 12.77 23.91 -11.19
C ILE A 458 12.62 22.88 -10.06
N PHE A 459 13.72 22.27 -9.64
CA PHE A 459 13.71 21.28 -8.54
C PHE A 459 13.20 21.90 -7.25
N ASP A 460 13.70 23.07 -6.86
CA ASP A 460 13.31 23.76 -5.63
C ASP A 460 11.82 24.16 -5.66
N GLU A 461 11.31 24.63 -6.80
CA GLU A 461 9.89 24.93 -6.98
C GLU A 461 9.02 23.70 -6.78
N ARG A 462 9.41 22.56 -7.37
CA ARG A 462 8.67 21.30 -7.25
C ARG A 462 8.80 20.65 -5.88
N LEU A 463 9.94 20.83 -5.23
CA LEU A 463 10.14 20.37 -3.85
C LEU A 463 9.22 21.11 -2.89
N GLU A 464 9.03 22.42 -3.05
CA GLU A 464 8.06 23.20 -2.29
C GLU A 464 6.63 22.71 -2.54
N LEU A 465 6.29 22.39 -3.78
CA LEU A 465 4.99 21.82 -4.14
C LEU A 465 4.78 20.45 -3.45
N CYS A 466 5.80 19.58 -3.44
CA CYS A 466 5.76 18.30 -2.71
C CYS A 466 5.58 18.52 -1.20
N HIS A 467 6.27 19.50 -0.63
CA HIS A 467 6.13 19.83 0.80
C HIS A 467 4.69 20.28 1.13
N ARG A 468 4.10 21.14 0.32
CA ARG A 468 2.70 21.57 0.48
C ARG A 468 1.72 20.40 0.34
N ALA A 469 1.97 19.50 -0.62
CA ALA A 469 1.18 18.28 -0.81
C ALA A 469 1.26 17.33 0.41
N LEU A 470 2.46 17.13 0.98
CA LEU A 470 2.63 16.38 2.23
C LEU A 470 1.95 17.06 3.41
N ARG A 471 1.96 18.40 3.45
CA ARG A 471 1.25 19.16 4.48
C ARG A 471 -0.26 18.92 4.44
N CYS A 472 -0.86 18.82 3.26
CA CYS A 472 -2.27 18.46 3.12
C CYS A 472 -2.58 17.09 3.78
N ARG A 473 -1.71 16.09 3.60
CA ARG A 473 -1.87 14.78 4.27
C ARG A 473 -1.78 14.90 5.80
N HIS A 474 -0.77 15.63 6.28
CA HIS A 474 -0.58 15.86 7.70
C HIS A 474 -1.82 16.52 8.34
N ASP A 475 -2.31 17.60 7.73
CA ASP A 475 -3.44 18.34 8.25
C ASP A 475 -4.75 17.52 8.20
N ARG A 476 -4.90 16.68 7.18
CA ARG A 476 -6.03 15.75 7.06
C ARG A 476 -6.06 14.72 8.18
N LEU A 477 -4.90 14.11 8.51
CA LEU A 477 -4.79 13.15 9.61
C LEU A 477 -4.96 13.78 10.99
N LYS A 478 -4.51 15.03 11.18
CA LYS A 478 -4.74 15.77 12.43
C LYS A 478 -6.23 15.94 12.76
N LEU A 479 -7.08 16.15 11.75
CA LEU A 479 -8.52 16.26 11.95
C LEU A 479 -9.14 14.97 12.53
N SER A 480 -8.58 13.80 12.19
CA SER A 480 -8.99 12.52 12.76
C SER A 480 -8.68 12.40 14.24
N LEU A 481 -7.50 12.85 14.66
CA LEU A 481 -7.04 12.74 16.05
C LEU A 481 -7.80 13.66 17.03
N ILE A 482 -8.55 14.64 16.53
CA ILE A 482 -9.40 15.54 17.36
C ILE A 482 -10.73 14.85 17.72
N HIS A 483 -11.12 13.80 17.00
CA HIS A 483 -12.39 13.10 17.17
C HIS A 483 -12.24 11.71 17.83
N ILE A 484 -11.02 11.32 18.19
CA ILE A 484 -10.68 10.15 18.99
C ILE A 484 -10.29 10.58 20.41
#